data_aa4ba18a9f3428927192c6a1cf55028c
#
_entry.id   aa4ba18a9f3428927192c6a1cf55028c
#
_cell.length_a   1.000
_cell.length_b   1.000
_cell.length_c   1.000
_cell.angle_alpha   90.00
_cell.angle_beta   90.00
_cell.angle_gamma   90.00
#
_symmetry.space_group_name_H-M   'P 1'
#
loop_
_entity.id
_entity.type
_entity.pdbx_description
1 polymer ?
#
loop_
_entity_poly.entity_id
_entity_poly.type
_entity_poly.pdbx_seq_one_letter_code
_entity_poly.pdbx_strand_id
1 'polypeptide(L)'
;AIDPALAPAYGLAVLDALEAAGHEAWFVGGWVRDALRGAPAHDVDVCTDAPWEESERALVAAGITVHETGTAHGTVTAVVEGKPVEVTTYRVDGAYTDHRRPDSVTFVTDVREDLARRDFTVNAMAWHPRRGLVDPFDGAGDLERRLIRAVGVASERFEEDALRLLRAVRFACRLGFAVEEATQEALVEAAPTLGDVAQERIGAELRGIMASGRAAWAMRAEREVMLAAVPELAAMVGFDQR
;
A
#
# COMPACT_ATOMS: atom_id res chain seq x y z
N ALA A 1 -1.92 -18.38 9.11
CA ALA A 1 -3.08 -17.64 9.64
C ALA A 1 -2.57 -16.59 10.62
N ILE A 2 -3.22 -15.42 10.70
CA ILE A 2 -2.92 -14.38 11.69
C ILE A 2 -3.53 -14.79 13.02
N ASP A 3 -2.74 -14.73 14.09
CA ASP A 3 -3.25 -14.90 15.46
C ASP A 3 -4.09 -13.64 15.82
N PRO A 4 -5.38 -13.80 16.19
CA PRO A 4 -6.22 -12.69 16.62
C PRO A 4 -5.64 -11.86 17.79
N ALA A 5 -4.81 -12.48 18.64
CA ALA A 5 -4.15 -11.80 19.75
C ALA A 5 -3.12 -10.74 19.30
N LEU A 6 -2.68 -10.77 18.04
CA LEU A 6 -1.80 -9.76 17.46
C LEU A 6 -2.53 -8.47 17.07
N ALA A 7 -3.86 -8.51 16.96
CA ALA A 7 -4.64 -7.34 16.59
C ALA A 7 -4.56 -6.26 17.68
N PRO A 8 -4.11 -5.04 17.36
CA PRO A 8 -3.95 -4.02 18.37
C PRO A 8 -5.31 -3.51 18.86
N ALA A 9 -5.44 -3.32 20.18
CA ALA A 9 -6.67 -2.92 20.83
C ALA A 9 -7.26 -1.62 20.25
N TYR A 10 -6.41 -0.64 19.90
CA TYR A 10 -6.85 0.61 19.29
C TYR A 10 -7.43 0.41 17.88
N GLY A 11 -6.91 -0.54 17.11
CA GLY A 11 -7.48 -0.91 15.80
C GLY A 11 -8.79 -1.68 15.95
N LEU A 12 -8.87 -2.61 16.91
CA LEU A 12 -10.11 -3.33 17.21
C LEU A 12 -11.23 -2.39 17.64
N ALA A 13 -10.94 -1.34 18.42
CA ALA A 13 -11.92 -0.33 18.81
C ALA A 13 -12.53 0.38 17.59
N VAL A 14 -11.74 0.63 16.55
CA VAL A 14 -12.23 1.21 15.28
C VAL A 14 -13.13 0.23 14.53
N LEU A 15 -12.74 -1.05 14.41
CA LEU A 15 -13.59 -2.08 13.80
C LEU A 15 -14.93 -2.21 14.54
N ASP A 16 -14.88 -2.32 15.87
CA ASP A 16 -16.08 -2.50 16.68
C ASP A 16 -17.03 -1.29 16.58
N ALA A 17 -16.51 -0.07 16.51
CA ALA A 17 -17.31 1.15 16.34
C ALA A 17 -18.05 1.16 14.99
N LEU A 18 -17.39 0.79 13.91
CA LEU A 18 -17.98 0.72 12.58
C LEU A 18 -19.02 -0.40 12.48
N GLU A 19 -18.71 -1.57 13.03
CA GLU A 19 -19.62 -2.73 13.04
C GLU A 19 -20.85 -2.50 13.93
N ALA A 20 -20.71 -1.79 15.05
CA ALA A 20 -21.84 -1.40 15.90
C ALA A 20 -22.81 -0.45 15.17
N ALA A 21 -22.32 0.32 14.20
CA ALA A 21 -23.14 1.17 13.33
C ALA A 21 -23.71 0.41 12.11
N GLY A 22 -23.45 -0.90 11.99
CA GLY A 22 -23.99 -1.76 10.92
C GLY A 22 -23.11 -1.82 9.67
N HIS A 23 -21.86 -1.37 9.73
CA HIS A 23 -20.94 -1.36 8.60
C HIS A 23 -19.94 -2.52 8.67
N GLU A 24 -19.49 -2.97 7.50
CA GLU A 24 -18.37 -3.89 7.39
C GLU A 24 -17.04 -3.13 7.52
N ALA A 25 -16.08 -3.71 8.24
CA ALA A 25 -14.74 -3.15 8.37
C ALA A 25 -13.67 -4.23 8.46
N TRP A 26 -12.46 -3.93 7.94
CA TRP A 26 -11.33 -4.85 7.87
C TRP A 26 -10.02 -4.12 8.12
N PHE A 27 -9.06 -4.79 8.77
CA PHE A 27 -7.66 -4.37 8.66
C PHE A 27 -7.15 -4.66 7.25
N VAL A 28 -6.31 -3.77 6.72
CA VAL A 28 -5.80 -3.89 5.34
C VAL A 28 -4.32 -3.55 5.22
N GLY A 29 -3.74 -3.91 4.08
CA GLY A 29 -2.44 -3.42 3.63
C GLY A 29 -1.25 -3.89 4.45
N GLY A 30 -0.39 -2.95 4.84
CA GLY A 30 0.89 -3.25 5.45
C GLY A 30 0.80 -4.01 6.77
N TRP A 31 -0.18 -3.70 7.60
CA TRP A 31 -0.39 -4.42 8.85
C TRP A 31 -0.70 -5.91 8.62
N VAL A 32 -1.61 -6.21 7.68
CA VAL A 32 -1.99 -7.61 7.36
C VAL A 32 -0.79 -8.39 6.84
N ARG A 33 -0.02 -7.78 5.93
CA ARG A 33 1.22 -8.36 5.40
C ARG A 33 2.20 -8.70 6.52
N ASP A 34 2.48 -7.75 7.41
CA ASP A 34 3.49 -7.91 8.44
C ASP A 34 3.03 -8.89 9.54
N ALA A 35 1.74 -8.88 9.89
CA ALA A 35 1.13 -9.86 10.79
C ALA A 35 1.22 -11.30 10.23
N LEU A 36 0.98 -11.51 8.94
CA LEU A 36 1.16 -12.82 8.29
C LEU A 36 2.59 -13.32 8.33
N ARG A 37 3.56 -12.41 8.29
CA ARG A 37 4.99 -12.73 8.38
C ARG A 37 5.48 -12.94 9.82
N GLY A 38 4.65 -12.68 10.82
CA GLY A 38 5.06 -12.66 12.22
C GLY A 38 6.03 -11.52 12.55
N ALA A 39 6.04 -10.46 11.74
CA ALA A 39 6.87 -9.27 11.94
C ALA A 39 6.11 -8.21 12.74
N PRO A 40 6.81 -7.31 13.48
CA PRO A 40 6.17 -6.17 14.11
C PRO A 40 5.42 -5.32 13.09
N ALA A 41 4.12 -5.09 13.32
CA ALA A 41 3.26 -4.28 12.49
C ALA A 41 2.87 -3.02 13.26
N HIS A 42 3.10 -1.85 12.68
CA HIS A 42 2.99 -0.58 13.40
C HIS A 42 1.81 0.26 12.94
N ASP A 43 1.64 0.44 11.63
CA ASP A 43 0.60 1.31 11.10
C ASP A 43 -0.63 0.46 10.78
N VAL A 44 -1.76 0.84 11.38
CA VAL A 44 -3.04 0.15 11.18
C VAL A 44 -3.90 0.98 10.25
N ASP A 45 -4.26 0.38 9.12
CA ASP A 45 -5.24 0.90 8.19
C ASP A 45 -6.50 0.03 8.23
N VAL A 46 -7.65 0.68 8.17
CA VAL A 46 -8.96 0.05 8.11
C VAL A 46 -9.66 0.46 6.83
N CYS A 47 -10.29 -0.48 6.15
CA CYS A 47 -11.25 -0.16 5.09
C CYS A 47 -12.66 -0.62 5.48
N THR A 48 -13.67 0.07 4.96
CA THR A 48 -15.08 -0.11 5.34
C THR A 48 -16.01 0.19 4.16
N ASP A 49 -17.20 -0.38 4.16
CA ASP A 49 -18.28 -0.02 3.24
C ASP A 49 -18.99 1.29 3.62
N ALA A 50 -18.71 1.82 4.84
CA ALA A 50 -19.29 3.08 5.29
C ALA A 50 -18.75 4.26 4.48
N PRO A 51 -19.60 5.17 3.97
CA PRO A 51 -19.17 6.49 3.53
C PRO A 51 -18.42 7.22 4.65
N TRP A 52 -17.48 8.08 4.30
CA TRP A 52 -16.62 8.72 5.31
C TRP A 52 -17.42 9.51 6.38
N GLU A 53 -18.54 10.12 6.00
CA GLU A 53 -19.43 10.83 6.93
C GLU A 53 -20.10 9.89 7.96
N GLU A 54 -20.42 8.65 7.52
CA GLU A 54 -20.97 7.63 8.40
C GLU A 54 -19.89 7.00 9.27
N SER A 55 -18.69 6.83 8.72
CA SER A 55 -17.52 6.42 9.50
C SER A 55 -17.22 7.41 10.62
N GLU A 56 -17.19 8.71 10.32
CA GLU A 56 -16.99 9.76 11.33
C GLU A 56 -18.07 9.70 12.41
N ARG A 57 -19.35 9.62 12.02
CA ARG A 57 -20.46 9.55 12.98
C ARG A 57 -20.36 8.33 13.89
N ALA A 58 -20.06 7.17 13.33
CA ALA A 58 -19.89 5.92 14.09
C ALA A 58 -18.74 6.00 15.09
N LEU A 59 -17.59 6.52 14.66
CA LEU A 59 -16.40 6.66 15.49
C LEU A 59 -16.62 7.68 16.63
N VAL A 60 -17.19 8.84 16.32
CA VAL A 60 -17.51 9.87 17.31
C VAL A 60 -18.54 9.36 18.34
N ALA A 61 -19.56 8.62 17.90
CA ALA A 61 -20.54 7.99 18.79
C ALA A 61 -19.89 6.96 19.75
N ALA A 62 -18.79 6.35 19.36
CA ALA A 62 -17.99 5.46 20.20
C ALA A 62 -16.95 6.19 21.07
N GLY A 63 -16.94 7.53 21.08
CA GLY A 63 -16.00 8.35 21.84
C GLY A 63 -14.61 8.46 21.24
N ILE A 64 -14.44 8.15 19.95
CA ILE A 64 -13.17 8.20 19.23
C ILE A 64 -13.04 9.57 18.54
N THR A 65 -11.88 10.21 18.68
CA THR A 65 -11.57 11.46 17.98
C THR A 65 -11.32 11.17 16.49
N VAL A 66 -11.88 11.99 15.60
CA VAL A 66 -11.73 11.84 14.15
C VAL A 66 -11.22 13.15 13.54
N HIS A 67 -10.31 13.01 12.57
CA HIS A 67 -9.81 14.09 11.73
C HIS A 67 -10.11 13.80 10.25
N GLU A 68 -10.64 14.81 9.58
CA GLU A 68 -10.88 14.75 8.14
C GLU A 68 -9.57 14.98 7.38
N THR A 69 -8.85 13.89 7.06
CA THR A 69 -7.52 13.94 6.46
C THR A 69 -7.51 13.73 4.95
N GLY A 70 -8.58 13.19 4.37
CA GLY A 70 -8.63 12.84 2.94
C GLY A 70 -10.05 12.54 2.45
N THR A 71 -11.04 13.33 2.84
CA THR A 71 -12.47 13.11 2.56
C THR A 71 -12.79 13.06 1.07
N ALA A 72 -12.06 13.80 0.22
CA ALA A 72 -12.19 13.72 -1.23
C ALA A 72 -11.94 12.31 -1.78
N HIS A 73 -11.21 11.47 -1.04
CA HIS A 73 -10.93 10.07 -1.38
C HIS A 73 -11.57 9.09 -0.40
N GLY A 74 -12.50 9.55 0.43
CA GLY A 74 -13.23 8.71 1.39
C GLY A 74 -12.41 8.31 2.62
N THR A 75 -11.37 9.08 3.00
CA THR A 75 -10.50 8.76 4.13
C THR A 75 -10.68 9.73 5.29
N VAL A 76 -10.79 9.19 6.49
CA VAL A 76 -10.70 9.91 7.76
C VAL A 76 -9.64 9.24 8.65
N THR A 77 -9.10 9.98 9.62
CA THR A 77 -8.17 9.42 10.61
C THR A 77 -8.83 9.38 11.97
N ALA A 78 -9.02 8.17 12.49
CA ALA A 78 -9.43 7.94 13.86
C ALA A 78 -8.22 7.97 14.79
N VAL A 79 -8.35 8.62 15.96
CA VAL A 79 -7.28 8.64 16.97
C VAL A 79 -7.78 7.94 18.22
N VAL A 80 -7.20 6.81 18.56
CA VAL A 80 -7.52 6.01 19.75
C VAL A 80 -6.29 5.97 20.66
N GLU A 81 -6.41 6.51 21.86
CA GLU A 81 -5.29 6.59 22.84
C GLU A 81 -4.01 7.20 22.22
N GLY A 82 -4.17 8.24 21.41
CA GLY A 82 -3.08 8.95 20.73
C GLY A 82 -2.49 8.20 19.52
N LYS A 83 -3.05 7.05 19.15
CA LYS A 83 -2.61 6.26 17.97
C LYS A 83 -3.56 6.50 16.80
N PRO A 84 -3.02 6.92 15.63
CA PRO A 84 -3.84 7.14 14.45
C PRO A 84 -4.18 5.81 13.76
N VAL A 85 -5.39 5.73 13.22
CA VAL A 85 -5.88 4.68 12.33
C VAL A 85 -6.53 5.35 11.14
N GLU A 86 -5.99 5.13 9.94
CA GLU A 86 -6.66 5.56 8.71
C GLU A 86 -7.86 4.66 8.43
N VAL A 87 -9.01 5.29 8.18
CA VAL A 87 -10.26 4.62 7.84
C VAL A 87 -10.69 5.09 6.47
N THR A 88 -10.70 4.18 5.49
CA THR A 88 -11.01 4.51 4.09
C THR A 88 -12.23 3.73 3.62
N THR A 89 -13.18 4.43 3.00
CA THR A 89 -14.32 3.82 2.32
C THR A 89 -13.83 2.97 1.14
N TYR A 90 -14.41 1.78 0.93
CA TYR A 90 -14.13 0.95 -0.25
C TYR A 90 -14.35 1.75 -1.51
N ARG A 91 -13.40 1.70 -2.42
CA ARG A 91 -13.46 2.46 -3.66
C ARG A 91 -12.76 1.76 -4.82
N VAL A 92 -13.19 2.14 -6.00
CA VAL A 92 -12.48 1.88 -7.26
C VAL A 92 -11.97 3.22 -7.77
N ASP A 93 -10.71 3.24 -8.16
CA ASP A 93 -10.10 4.43 -8.73
C ASP A 93 -10.51 4.56 -10.21
N GLY A 94 -10.86 5.77 -10.65
CA GLY A 94 -11.15 6.08 -12.04
C GLY A 94 -9.89 6.28 -12.88
N ALA A 95 -10.01 6.96 -14.01
CA ALA A 95 -8.87 7.26 -14.86
C ALA A 95 -7.81 8.10 -14.11
N TYR A 96 -6.57 8.00 -14.58
CA TYR A 96 -5.44 8.76 -14.05
C TYR A 96 -4.85 9.62 -15.17
N THR A 97 -5.29 10.87 -15.32
CA THR A 97 -4.76 11.77 -16.37
C THR A 97 -3.45 12.41 -15.98
N ASP A 98 -3.17 12.54 -14.67
CA ASP A 98 -1.93 13.10 -14.15
C ASP A 98 -0.91 12.04 -13.70
N HIS A 99 -1.18 10.74 -13.94
CA HIS A 99 -0.37 9.59 -13.51
C HIS A 99 0.00 9.62 -12.01
N ARG A 100 -0.87 10.21 -11.18
CA ARG A 100 -0.62 10.39 -9.74
C ARG A 100 -1.83 10.06 -8.88
N ARG A 101 -2.97 10.64 -9.23
CA ARG A 101 -4.21 10.49 -8.48
C ARG A 101 -5.33 10.14 -9.44
N PRO A 102 -6.27 9.30 -9.03
CA PRO A 102 -7.44 9.08 -9.85
C PRO A 102 -8.20 10.40 -10.00
N ASP A 103 -8.64 10.71 -11.21
CA ASP A 103 -9.46 11.89 -11.51
C ASP A 103 -10.79 11.84 -10.77
N SER A 104 -11.25 10.63 -10.49
CA SER A 104 -12.44 10.35 -9.73
C SER A 104 -12.29 9.05 -8.95
N VAL A 105 -13.06 8.92 -7.87
CA VAL A 105 -13.21 7.67 -7.14
C VAL A 105 -14.69 7.28 -7.16
N THR A 106 -14.97 6.00 -7.33
CA THR A 106 -16.32 5.44 -7.18
C THR A 106 -16.32 4.58 -5.92
N PHE A 107 -17.20 4.91 -4.98
CA PHE A 107 -17.36 4.11 -3.76
C PHE A 107 -18.14 2.83 -4.07
N VAL A 108 -17.66 1.73 -3.49
CA VAL A 108 -18.19 0.38 -3.69
C VAL A 108 -18.48 -0.27 -2.35
N THR A 109 -19.12 -1.43 -2.37
CA THR A 109 -19.53 -2.15 -1.16
C THR A 109 -18.84 -3.50 -0.99
N ASP A 110 -18.03 -3.94 -1.95
CA ASP A 110 -17.24 -5.17 -1.87
C ASP A 110 -15.76 -4.83 -1.60
N VAL A 111 -15.23 -5.37 -0.50
CA VAL A 111 -13.83 -5.20 -0.13
C VAL A 111 -12.87 -5.70 -1.22
N ARG A 112 -13.26 -6.71 -2.02
CA ARG A 112 -12.43 -7.25 -3.10
C ARG A 112 -12.17 -6.22 -4.19
N GLU A 113 -13.15 -5.36 -4.48
CA GLU A 113 -12.98 -4.25 -5.43
C GLU A 113 -11.99 -3.21 -4.90
N ASP A 114 -12.02 -2.89 -3.61
CA ASP A 114 -11.02 -1.99 -3.00
C ASP A 114 -9.61 -2.62 -3.02
N LEU A 115 -9.50 -3.92 -2.81
CA LEU A 115 -8.20 -4.60 -2.88
C LEU A 115 -7.64 -4.63 -4.32
N ALA A 116 -8.49 -4.69 -5.34
CA ALA A 116 -8.10 -4.76 -6.75
C ALA A 116 -7.38 -3.50 -7.26
N ARG A 117 -7.61 -2.32 -6.67
CA ARG A 117 -6.93 -1.06 -7.04
C ARG A 117 -5.55 -0.88 -6.43
N ARG A 118 -5.14 -1.76 -5.53
CA ARG A 118 -3.86 -1.64 -4.81
C ARG A 118 -2.68 -1.98 -5.70
N ASP A 119 -1.49 -1.61 -5.23
CA ASP A 119 -0.24 -1.74 -6.00
C ASP A 119 0.24 -3.19 -6.14
N PHE A 120 0.45 -3.88 -5.00
CA PHE A 120 1.05 -5.21 -4.97
C PHE A 120 0.20 -6.19 -4.18
N THR A 121 0.23 -7.47 -4.60
CA THR A 121 -0.56 -8.55 -3.99
C THR A 121 -0.33 -8.67 -2.49
N VAL A 122 0.91 -8.51 -2.03
CA VAL A 122 1.28 -8.55 -0.61
C VAL A 122 0.67 -7.42 0.23
N ASN A 123 0.16 -6.36 -0.40
CA ASN A 123 -0.54 -5.25 0.24
C ASN A 123 -2.04 -5.24 -0.08
N ALA A 124 -2.51 -6.17 -0.92
CA ALA A 124 -3.90 -6.28 -1.39
C ALA A 124 -4.67 -7.39 -0.65
N MET A 125 -4.52 -7.42 0.66
CA MET A 125 -5.17 -8.36 1.56
C MET A 125 -5.93 -7.61 2.65
N ALA A 126 -7.06 -8.17 3.08
CA ALA A 126 -7.84 -7.68 4.20
C ALA A 126 -8.00 -8.79 5.24
N TRP A 127 -8.04 -8.43 6.51
CA TRP A 127 -8.18 -9.39 7.59
C TRP A 127 -9.09 -8.89 8.70
N HIS A 128 -9.85 -9.82 9.28
CA HIS A 128 -10.72 -9.56 10.42
C HIS A 128 -10.61 -10.68 11.43
N PRO A 129 -10.59 -10.42 12.75
CA PRO A 129 -10.38 -11.44 13.78
C PRO A 129 -11.44 -12.54 13.79
N ARG A 130 -12.68 -12.25 13.39
CA ARG A 130 -13.80 -13.21 13.36
C ARG A 130 -14.08 -13.77 11.97
N ARG A 131 -13.74 -13.04 10.88
CA ARG A 131 -14.07 -13.42 9.49
C ARG A 131 -12.88 -14.00 8.72
N GLY A 132 -11.65 -13.84 9.28
CA GLY A 132 -10.44 -14.36 8.67
C GLY A 132 -9.85 -13.46 7.58
N LEU A 133 -9.11 -14.07 6.66
CA LEU A 133 -8.37 -13.41 5.59
C LEU A 133 -9.20 -13.36 4.30
N VAL A 134 -9.21 -12.19 3.66
CA VAL A 134 -9.64 -11.99 2.27
C VAL A 134 -8.41 -11.69 1.44
N ASP A 135 -8.07 -12.59 0.52
CA ASP A 135 -6.86 -12.54 -0.31
C ASP A 135 -7.20 -12.95 -1.75
N PRO A 136 -7.80 -12.05 -2.54
CA PRO A 136 -8.25 -12.40 -3.89
C PRO A 136 -7.12 -12.53 -4.90
N PHE A 137 -5.89 -12.10 -4.56
CA PHE A 137 -4.75 -12.03 -5.48
C PHE A 137 -3.57 -12.90 -5.05
N ASP A 138 -3.77 -13.83 -4.10
CA ASP A 138 -2.74 -14.74 -3.59
C ASP A 138 -1.52 -14.01 -2.97
N GLY A 139 -1.80 -12.90 -2.27
CA GLY A 139 -0.75 -12.14 -1.58
C GLY A 139 -0.06 -12.95 -0.48
N ALA A 140 -0.78 -13.81 0.22
CA ALA A 140 -0.20 -14.71 1.22
C ALA A 140 0.76 -15.73 0.56
N GLY A 141 0.40 -16.27 -0.60
CA GLY A 141 1.29 -17.14 -1.40
C GLY A 141 2.54 -16.40 -1.89
N ASP A 142 2.39 -15.14 -2.32
CA ASP A 142 3.55 -14.32 -2.72
C ASP A 142 4.45 -13.96 -1.54
N LEU A 143 3.90 -13.80 -0.33
CA LEU A 143 4.71 -13.66 0.88
C LEU A 143 5.56 -14.92 1.15
N GLU A 144 5.00 -16.12 0.99
CA GLU A 144 5.72 -17.39 1.15
C GLU A 144 6.81 -17.56 0.09
N ARG A 145 6.50 -17.20 -1.17
CA ARG A 145 7.44 -17.22 -2.30
C ARG A 145 8.47 -16.10 -2.25
N ARG A 146 8.29 -15.12 -1.38
CA ARG A 146 9.11 -13.90 -1.28
C ARG A 146 9.14 -13.09 -2.57
N LEU A 147 7.97 -12.83 -3.12
CA LEU A 147 7.79 -12.10 -4.37
C LEU A 147 7.04 -10.79 -4.16
N ILE A 148 7.46 -9.77 -4.91
CA ILE A 148 6.70 -8.55 -5.15
C ILE A 148 6.05 -8.68 -6.52
N ARG A 149 4.73 -8.82 -6.53
CA ARG A 149 3.90 -8.95 -7.73
C ARG A 149 2.89 -7.83 -7.77
N ALA A 150 2.73 -7.18 -8.92
CA ALA A 150 1.65 -6.20 -9.12
C ALA A 150 0.27 -6.88 -9.08
N VAL A 151 -0.73 -6.16 -8.57
CA VAL A 151 -2.13 -6.62 -8.64
C VAL A 151 -2.63 -6.50 -10.08
N GLY A 152 -3.19 -7.57 -10.63
CA GLY A 152 -3.71 -7.59 -11.98
C GLY A 152 -2.61 -7.50 -13.03
N VAL A 153 -2.74 -6.57 -13.99
CA VAL A 153 -1.76 -6.35 -15.06
C VAL A 153 -0.75 -5.30 -14.63
N ALA A 154 0.53 -5.66 -14.56
CA ALA A 154 1.58 -4.81 -14.01
C ALA A 154 1.74 -3.49 -14.79
N SER A 155 1.68 -3.52 -16.13
CA SER A 155 1.78 -2.32 -16.96
C SER A 155 0.67 -1.31 -16.65
N GLU A 156 -0.57 -1.76 -16.48
CA GLU A 156 -1.70 -0.91 -16.10
C GLU A 156 -1.48 -0.25 -14.74
N ARG A 157 -0.99 -1.02 -13.75
CA ARG A 157 -0.69 -0.48 -12.41
C ARG A 157 0.38 0.61 -12.44
N PHE A 158 1.38 0.47 -13.30
CA PHE A 158 2.44 1.46 -13.45
C PHE A 158 2.02 2.68 -14.29
N GLU A 159 1.14 2.51 -15.27
CA GLU A 159 0.52 3.62 -16.00
C GLU A 159 -0.36 4.50 -15.11
N GLU A 160 -1.07 3.92 -14.15
CA GLU A 160 -1.89 4.67 -13.18
C GLU A 160 -1.04 5.60 -12.30
N ASP A 161 0.06 5.11 -11.76
CA ASP A 161 0.98 5.89 -10.92
C ASP A 161 2.41 5.36 -11.09
N ALA A 162 3.23 6.10 -11.84
CA ALA A 162 4.62 5.75 -12.10
C ALA A 162 5.47 5.64 -10.81
N LEU A 163 5.05 6.27 -9.69
CA LEU A 163 5.74 6.10 -8.41
C LEU A 163 5.70 4.65 -7.92
N ARG A 164 4.74 3.83 -8.38
CA ARG A 164 4.66 2.40 -8.04
C ARG A 164 5.90 1.62 -8.49
N LEU A 165 6.63 2.12 -9.50
CA LEU A 165 7.94 1.57 -9.90
C LEU A 165 8.93 1.59 -8.73
N LEU A 166 9.12 2.76 -8.12
CA LEU A 166 10.00 2.91 -6.96
C LEU A 166 9.44 2.24 -5.70
N ARG A 167 8.13 2.20 -5.56
CA ARG A 167 7.48 1.44 -4.47
C ARG A 167 7.79 -0.05 -4.56
N ALA A 168 7.79 -0.64 -5.78
CA ALA A 168 8.20 -2.03 -5.98
C ALA A 168 9.64 -2.27 -5.51
N VAL A 169 10.58 -1.42 -5.94
CA VAL A 169 11.98 -1.47 -5.51
C VAL A 169 12.11 -1.33 -3.99
N ARG A 170 11.41 -0.37 -3.40
CA ARG A 170 11.43 -0.16 -1.94
C ARG A 170 10.89 -1.37 -1.18
N PHE A 171 9.78 -1.96 -1.61
CA PHE A 171 9.25 -3.16 -0.97
C PHE A 171 10.18 -4.37 -1.15
N ALA A 172 10.74 -4.57 -2.34
CA ALA A 172 11.75 -5.61 -2.58
C ALA A 172 12.95 -5.45 -1.66
N CYS A 173 13.45 -4.23 -1.48
CA CYS A 173 14.52 -3.91 -0.55
C CYS A 173 14.13 -4.15 0.91
N ARG A 174 13.01 -3.57 1.35
CA ARG A 174 12.56 -3.63 2.75
C ARG A 174 12.24 -5.05 3.21
N LEU A 175 11.62 -5.85 2.33
CA LEU A 175 11.18 -7.20 2.66
C LEU A 175 12.24 -8.27 2.34
N GLY A 176 13.26 -7.95 1.55
CA GLY A 176 14.24 -8.90 1.07
C GLY A 176 13.66 -9.86 0.02
N PHE A 177 12.73 -9.40 -0.78
CA PHE A 177 12.00 -10.18 -1.78
C PHE A 177 12.54 -9.91 -3.18
N ALA A 178 12.32 -10.86 -4.09
CA ALA A 178 12.50 -10.65 -5.53
C ALA A 178 11.25 -9.98 -6.12
N VAL A 179 11.42 -9.34 -7.29
CA VAL A 179 10.29 -8.90 -8.10
C VAL A 179 9.87 -10.06 -9.02
N GLU A 180 8.57 -10.29 -9.15
CA GLU A 180 8.04 -11.33 -10.03
C GLU A 180 8.31 -10.98 -11.51
N GLU A 181 8.51 -11.99 -12.36
CA GLU A 181 9.05 -11.83 -13.72
C GLU A 181 8.24 -10.85 -14.59
N ALA A 182 6.93 -11.03 -14.69
CA ALA A 182 6.10 -10.14 -15.51
C ALA A 182 6.02 -8.72 -14.91
N THR A 183 6.07 -8.60 -13.59
CA THR A 183 6.17 -7.31 -12.89
C THR A 183 7.51 -6.65 -13.18
N GLN A 184 8.61 -7.41 -13.21
CA GLN A 184 9.95 -6.93 -13.53
C GLN A 184 10.06 -6.42 -14.98
N GLU A 185 9.49 -7.13 -15.94
CA GLU A 185 9.45 -6.70 -17.33
C GLU A 185 8.72 -5.36 -17.47
N ALA A 186 7.55 -5.24 -16.83
CA ALA A 186 6.77 -3.99 -16.83
C ALA A 186 7.50 -2.85 -16.11
N LEU A 187 8.28 -3.13 -15.05
CA LEU A 187 9.12 -2.14 -14.36
C LEU A 187 10.16 -1.53 -15.31
N VAL A 188 10.86 -2.35 -16.06
CA VAL A 188 11.89 -1.91 -16.99
C VAL A 188 11.28 -1.10 -18.13
N GLU A 189 10.18 -1.56 -18.69
CA GLU A 189 9.47 -0.88 -19.78
C GLU A 189 8.95 0.49 -19.36
N ALA A 190 8.37 0.59 -18.16
CA ALA A 190 7.77 1.82 -17.64
C ALA A 190 8.79 2.76 -16.98
N ALA A 191 10.05 2.38 -16.77
CA ALA A 191 11.04 3.17 -16.06
C ALA A 191 11.17 4.63 -16.55
N PRO A 192 11.12 4.94 -17.87
CA PRO A 192 11.19 6.32 -18.36
C PRO A 192 10.09 7.25 -17.84
N THR A 193 8.91 6.71 -17.47
CA THR A 193 7.79 7.50 -16.96
C THR A 193 8.06 8.15 -15.60
N LEU A 194 9.09 7.71 -14.88
CA LEU A 194 9.53 8.36 -13.63
C LEU A 194 9.96 9.81 -13.83
N GLY A 195 10.36 10.20 -15.05
CA GLY A 195 10.70 11.60 -15.37
C GLY A 195 9.54 12.57 -15.13
N ASP A 196 8.30 12.10 -15.17
CA ASP A 196 7.10 12.92 -14.98
C ASP A 196 6.64 12.97 -13.51
N VAL A 197 7.30 12.22 -12.61
CA VAL A 197 6.94 12.18 -11.18
C VAL A 197 7.63 13.30 -10.41
N ALA A 198 6.89 13.96 -9.53
CA ALA A 198 7.43 15.03 -8.68
C ALA A 198 8.60 14.52 -7.82
N GLN A 199 9.67 15.30 -7.78
CA GLN A 199 10.94 14.93 -7.12
C GLN A 199 10.78 14.65 -5.62
N GLU A 200 9.85 15.33 -4.94
CA GLU A 200 9.55 15.08 -3.52
C GLU A 200 9.02 13.66 -3.28
N ARG A 201 8.19 13.15 -4.20
CA ARG A 201 7.66 11.79 -4.14
C ARG A 201 8.76 10.77 -4.41
N ILE A 202 9.57 10.98 -5.44
CA ILE A 202 10.76 10.17 -5.74
C ILE A 202 11.69 10.13 -4.53
N GLY A 203 12.01 11.30 -3.96
CA GLY A 203 12.88 11.42 -2.79
C GLY A 203 12.36 10.66 -1.56
N ALA A 204 11.04 10.61 -1.36
CA ALA A 204 10.45 9.83 -0.27
C ALA A 204 10.69 8.33 -0.43
N GLU A 205 10.50 7.78 -1.63
CA GLU A 205 10.75 6.36 -1.92
C GLU A 205 12.24 6.02 -1.84
N LEU A 206 13.12 6.89 -2.38
CA LEU A 206 14.57 6.71 -2.30
C LEU A 206 15.07 6.67 -0.85
N ARG A 207 14.55 7.54 0.04
CA ARG A 207 14.87 7.46 1.47
C ARG A 207 14.49 6.10 2.07
N GLY A 208 13.35 5.55 1.69
CA GLY A 208 12.94 4.22 2.12
C GLY A 208 13.86 3.10 1.60
N ILE A 209 14.34 3.21 0.35
CA ILE A 209 15.31 2.27 -0.23
C ILE A 209 16.64 2.36 0.53
N MET A 210 17.14 3.56 0.77
CA MET A 210 18.38 3.79 1.51
C MET A 210 18.30 3.26 2.95
N ALA A 211 17.20 3.53 3.64
CA ALA A 211 16.96 3.06 5.02
C ALA A 211 16.84 1.54 5.14
N SER A 212 16.54 0.83 4.04
CA SER A 212 16.47 -0.63 4.04
C SER A 212 17.83 -1.34 4.20
N GLY A 213 18.95 -0.63 4.00
CA GLY A 213 20.30 -1.19 3.95
C GLY A 213 20.60 -2.00 2.66
N ARG A 214 19.67 -2.02 1.68
CA ARG A 214 19.80 -2.78 0.43
C ARG A 214 19.92 -1.89 -0.83
N ALA A 215 20.25 -0.62 -0.67
CA ALA A 215 20.40 0.30 -1.79
C ALA A 215 21.39 -0.18 -2.86
N ALA A 216 22.49 -0.82 -2.46
CA ALA A 216 23.45 -1.40 -3.41
C ALA A 216 22.84 -2.57 -4.23
N TRP A 217 21.91 -3.32 -3.66
CA TRP A 217 21.15 -4.33 -4.40
C TRP A 217 20.21 -3.64 -5.41
N ALA A 218 19.46 -2.61 -4.99
CA ALA A 218 18.57 -1.86 -5.87
C ALA A 218 19.33 -1.29 -7.07
N MET A 219 20.50 -0.69 -6.85
CA MET A 219 21.34 -0.14 -7.92
C MET A 219 21.85 -1.19 -8.91
N ARG A 220 21.95 -2.45 -8.53
CA ARG A 220 22.38 -3.54 -9.42
C ARG A 220 21.22 -4.26 -10.07
N ALA A 221 20.21 -4.63 -9.28
CA ALA A 221 19.09 -5.45 -9.74
C ALA A 221 18.03 -4.62 -10.47
N GLU A 222 17.80 -3.36 -10.04
CA GLU A 222 16.76 -2.47 -10.55
C GLU A 222 17.37 -1.21 -11.20
N ARG A 223 18.45 -1.42 -11.93
CA ARG A 223 19.30 -0.36 -12.46
C ARG A 223 18.52 0.64 -13.32
N GLU A 224 17.68 0.16 -14.24
CA GLU A 224 16.89 0.98 -15.15
C GLU A 224 15.97 1.93 -14.38
N VAL A 225 15.27 1.42 -13.38
CA VAL A 225 14.37 2.21 -12.52
C VAL A 225 15.15 3.21 -11.68
N MET A 226 16.27 2.79 -11.10
CA MET A 226 17.10 3.64 -10.26
C MET A 226 17.76 4.78 -11.05
N LEU A 227 18.22 4.53 -12.27
CA LEU A 227 18.80 5.57 -13.16
C LEU A 227 17.71 6.49 -13.71
N ALA A 228 16.50 6.00 -13.95
CA ALA A 228 15.39 6.86 -14.35
C ALA A 228 14.95 7.79 -13.19
N ALA A 229 15.00 7.30 -11.94
CA ALA A 229 14.69 8.10 -10.76
C ALA A 229 15.76 9.15 -10.43
N VAL A 230 17.03 8.83 -10.67
CA VAL A 230 18.20 9.71 -10.39
C VAL A 230 19.16 9.65 -11.58
N PRO A 231 18.88 10.39 -12.67
CA PRO A 231 19.70 10.36 -13.90
C PRO A 231 21.19 10.72 -13.68
N GLU A 232 21.47 11.51 -12.66
CA GLU A 232 22.84 11.92 -12.31
C GLU A 232 23.74 10.73 -11.97
N LEU A 233 23.15 9.61 -11.49
CA LEU A 233 23.90 8.40 -11.20
C LEU A 233 24.43 7.69 -12.46
N ALA A 234 23.95 8.05 -13.66
CA ALA A 234 24.41 7.44 -14.90
C ALA A 234 25.92 7.65 -15.13
N ALA A 235 26.46 8.80 -14.69
CA ALA A 235 27.89 9.09 -14.78
C ALA A 235 28.77 8.18 -13.88
N MET A 236 28.16 7.52 -12.89
CA MET A 236 28.88 6.59 -11.99
C MET A 236 28.87 5.13 -12.50
N VAL A 237 28.12 4.86 -13.55
CA VAL A 237 28.04 3.52 -14.13
C VAL A 237 29.35 3.14 -14.77
N GLY A 238 29.94 2.03 -14.32
CA GLY A 238 31.26 1.56 -14.81
C GLY A 238 32.47 2.21 -14.12
N PHE A 239 32.23 3.10 -13.14
CA PHE A 239 33.33 3.68 -12.34
C PHE A 239 33.79 2.65 -11.31
N ASP A 240 35.03 2.15 -11.48
CA ASP A 240 35.65 1.24 -10.51
C ASP A 240 36.22 2.08 -9.34
N GLN A 241 35.58 1.99 -8.19
CA GLN A 241 36.09 2.57 -6.94
C GLN A 241 37.09 1.58 -6.35
N ARG A 242 38.36 1.78 -6.65
CA ARG A 242 39.46 1.07 -6.00
C ARG A 242 39.88 1.78 -4.71
#